data_1d40dc9e352c769537d6a76a3a2397d0
#
_entry.id   1d40dc9e352c769537d6a76a3a2397d0
#
_cell.length_a   1.000
_cell.length_b   1.000
_cell.length_c   1.000
_cell.angle_alpha   90.00
_cell.angle_beta   90.00
_cell.angle_gamma   90.00
#
_symmetry.space_group_name_H-M   'P 1'
#
loop_
_entity.id
_entity.type
_entity.pdbx_description
1 polymer ?
#
loop_
_entity_poly.entity_id
_entity_poly.type
_entity_poly.pdbx_seq_one_letter_code
_entity_poly.pdbx_strand_id
1 'polypeptide(L)'
;MQQWRRRQNAVYIGFILPAAAFFAAFFIVPFAESLWLSFTDAYGYNPEQHFVGLRNYREALTNPAFCSALWVTVKYTAFVTLGANLTALALALLLDGNVHCKKLFRAVFFLPNLMSLVIVSFVWVFLYGGVYRSAVALLNIPEAWQISWLGNRRQALYSMGFTAIWQCAGYYMLIYIAGLQNIGASLTEAAAMDGAGPWAMIWHIKLPMLSPVIAMNTVLLMISCFKTFDIPMAMTSGGPAGATTTIALQIYNTAFRSSRTGYATAQSVILFLIISLLTALTFRLQRKGEEE
;
A
#
# COMPACT_ATOMS: atom_id res chain seq x y z
N MET A 1 -25.98 42.22 -8.19
CA MET A 1 -25.45 40.86 -8.35
C MET A 1 -23.98 40.70 -7.93
N GLN A 2 -23.04 41.60 -8.25
CA GLN A 2 -21.62 41.48 -7.88
C GLN A 2 -21.34 41.57 -6.38
N GLN A 3 -22.03 42.40 -5.61
CA GLN A 3 -21.87 42.52 -4.14
C GLN A 3 -22.36 41.26 -3.41
N TRP A 4 -23.41 40.62 -3.89
CA TRP A 4 -23.92 39.37 -3.30
C TRP A 4 -22.93 38.20 -3.51
N ARG A 5 -22.36 38.08 -4.71
CA ARG A 5 -21.28 37.09 -5.00
C ARG A 5 -20.02 37.33 -4.14
N ARG A 6 -19.64 38.60 -3.89
CA ARG A 6 -18.49 38.92 -3.02
C ARG A 6 -18.75 38.53 -1.58
N ARG A 7 -19.97 38.74 -1.05
CA ARG A 7 -20.33 38.29 0.29
C ARG A 7 -20.36 36.76 0.41
N GLN A 8 -20.88 36.07 -0.55
CA GLN A 8 -20.84 34.59 -0.57
C GLN A 8 -19.39 34.09 -0.61
N ASN A 9 -18.56 34.64 -1.49
CA ASN A 9 -17.15 34.25 -1.55
C ASN A 9 -16.40 34.53 -0.24
N ALA A 10 -16.67 35.64 0.44
CA ALA A 10 -16.05 35.95 1.74
C ALA A 10 -16.47 34.93 2.82
N VAL A 11 -17.74 34.51 2.83
CA VAL A 11 -18.23 33.46 3.73
C VAL A 11 -17.54 32.11 3.42
N TYR A 12 -17.48 31.72 2.14
CA TYR A 12 -16.78 30.47 1.76
C TYR A 12 -15.30 30.49 2.13
N ILE A 13 -14.60 31.61 1.87
CA ILE A 13 -13.20 31.78 2.26
C ILE A 13 -13.06 31.67 3.79
N GLY A 14 -13.97 32.30 4.56
CA GLY A 14 -13.95 32.21 6.02
C GLY A 14 -14.10 30.79 6.57
N PHE A 15 -14.88 29.92 5.91
CA PHE A 15 -15.01 28.51 6.28
C PHE A 15 -13.81 27.65 5.84
N ILE A 16 -13.20 27.96 4.69
CA ILE A 16 -12.08 27.19 4.16
C ILE A 16 -10.75 27.58 4.84
N LEU A 17 -10.62 28.85 5.24
CA LEU A 17 -9.36 29.43 5.73
C LEU A 17 -8.76 28.68 6.93
N PRO A 18 -9.51 28.28 7.98
CA PRO A 18 -8.93 27.50 9.09
C PRO A 18 -8.36 26.16 8.61
N ALA A 19 -9.11 25.41 7.80
CA ALA A 19 -8.65 24.12 7.26
C ALA A 19 -7.42 24.29 6.34
N ALA A 20 -7.42 25.32 5.49
CA ALA A 20 -6.29 25.63 4.62
C ALA A 20 -5.05 26.07 5.41
N ALA A 21 -5.24 26.85 6.50
CA ALA A 21 -4.14 27.27 7.37
C ALA A 21 -3.51 26.07 8.09
N PHE A 22 -4.34 25.16 8.65
CA PHE A 22 -3.85 23.90 9.23
C PHE A 22 -3.11 23.04 8.21
N PHE A 23 -3.67 22.88 7.02
CA PHE A 23 -3.02 22.12 5.95
C PHE A 23 -1.69 22.75 5.54
N ALA A 24 -1.63 24.06 5.38
CA ALA A 24 -0.40 24.76 5.06
C ALA A 24 0.65 24.60 6.16
N ALA A 25 0.29 24.81 7.42
CA ALA A 25 1.22 24.77 8.56
C ALA A 25 1.76 23.36 8.83
N PHE A 26 0.92 22.31 8.73
CA PHE A 26 1.31 20.95 9.11
C PHE A 26 1.67 20.05 7.94
N PHE A 27 1.39 20.45 6.71
CA PHE A 27 1.68 19.64 5.54
C PHE A 27 2.61 20.36 4.56
N ILE A 28 2.25 21.57 4.11
CA ILE A 28 3.04 22.29 3.09
C ILE A 28 4.38 22.77 3.65
N VAL A 29 4.39 23.39 4.85
CA VAL A 29 5.62 23.91 5.44
C VAL A 29 6.62 22.79 5.73
N PRO A 30 6.28 21.68 6.44
CA PRO A 30 7.23 20.58 6.66
C PRO A 30 7.68 19.89 5.36
N PHE A 31 6.82 19.85 4.35
CA PHE A 31 7.19 19.31 3.03
C PHE A 31 8.23 20.21 2.34
N ALA A 32 8.03 21.53 2.37
CA ALA A 32 8.96 22.49 1.80
C ALA A 32 10.31 22.49 2.56
N GLU A 33 10.29 22.39 3.89
CA GLU A 33 11.49 22.21 4.70
C GLU A 33 12.23 20.91 4.37
N SER A 34 11.50 19.79 4.24
CA SER A 34 12.10 18.52 3.85
C SER A 34 12.72 18.61 2.46
N LEU A 35 12.06 19.30 1.52
CA LEU A 35 12.59 19.52 0.17
C LEU A 35 13.87 20.37 0.23
N TRP A 36 13.91 21.43 1.04
CA TRP A 36 15.12 22.23 1.24
C TRP A 36 16.24 21.40 1.86
N LEU A 37 15.96 20.65 2.93
CA LEU A 37 16.94 19.78 3.60
C LEU A 37 17.55 18.76 2.66
N SER A 38 16.82 18.28 1.65
CA SER A 38 17.32 17.33 0.68
C SER A 38 18.51 17.81 -0.14
N PHE A 39 18.69 19.13 -0.24
CA PHE A 39 19.82 19.77 -0.93
C PHE A 39 20.96 20.17 0.02
N THR A 40 20.88 19.79 1.31
CA THR A 40 21.86 20.16 2.34
C THR A 40 22.57 18.93 2.90
N ASP A 41 23.70 19.14 3.57
CA ASP A 41 24.43 18.13 4.33
C ASP A 41 23.90 17.94 5.76
N ALA A 42 22.63 18.27 6.01
CA ALA A 42 22.02 18.22 7.34
C ALA A 42 22.28 16.87 8.03
N TYR A 43 22.77 16.94 9.25
CA TYR A 43 23.12 15.79 10.06
C TYR A 43 22.54 15.89 11.47
N GLY A 44 21.64 14.97 11.82
CA GLY A 44 20.96 14.97 13.12
C GLY A 44 20.24 16.29 13.40
N TYR A 45 20.49 16.84 14.55
CA TYR A 45 19.97 18.14 15.00
C TYR A 45 21.01 19.28 14.92
N ASN A 46 22.09 19.07 14.15
CA ASN A 46 23.09 20.13 13.98
C ASN A 46 22.48 21.31 13.23
N PRO A 47 22.54 22.55 13.79
CA PRO A 47 22.04 23.74 13.12
C PRO A 47 22.89 24.18 11.93
N GLU A 48 24.16 23.77 11.88
CA GLU A 48 25.06 24.07 10.75
C GLU A 48 24.72 23.16 9.58
N GLN A 49 24.19 23.76 8.54
CA GLN A 49 23.78 23.07 7.31
C GLN A 49 24.35 23.81 6.11
N HIS A 50 25.05 23.08 5.23
CA HIS A 50 25.59 23.65 4.01
C HIS A 50 24.82 23.13 2.80
N PHE A 51 24.62 24.00 1.84
CA PHE A 51 24.00 23.61 0.57
C PHE A 51 24.97 22.77 -0.25
N VAL A 52 24.57 21.52 -0.57
CA VAL A 52 25.38 20.55 -1.34
C VAL A 52 24.80 20.24 -2.72
N GLY A 53 23.75 20.95 -3.12
CA GLY A 53 23.08 20.75 -4.40
C GLY A 53 22.54 19.32 -4.57
N LEU A 54 22.79 18.70 -5.71
CA LEU A 54 22.28 17.36 -6.06
C LEU A 54 23.15 16.20 -5.54
N ARG A 55 24.13 16.44 -4.68
CA ARG A 55 25.02 15.41 -4.16
C ARG A 55 24.29 14.25 -3.50
N ASN A 56 23.30 14.56 -2.65
CA ASN A 56 22.50 13.54 -1.94
C ASN A 56 21.70 12.65 -2.92
N TYR A 57 21.15 13.24 -3.96
CA TYR A 57 20.40 12.51 -5.00
C TYR A 57 21.30 11.58 -5.78
N ARG A 58 22.49 12.07 -6.20
CA ARG A 58 23.47 11.25 -6.88
C ARG A 58 23.94 10.09 -5.99
N GLU A 59 24.24 10.36 -4.73
CA GLU A 59 24.61 9.32 -3.77
C GLU A 59 23.50 8.29 -3.61
N ALA A 60 22.23 8.70 -3.46
CA ALA A 60 21.11 7.78 -3.32
C ALA A 60 21.00 6.82 -4.51
N LEU A 61 21.04 7.36 -5.74
CA LEU A 61 20.88 6.56 -6.96
C LEU A 61 22.07 5.62 -7.23
N THR A 62 23.25 5.87 -6.65
CA THR A 62 24.44 5.02 -6.79
C THR A 62 24.67 4.11 -5.58
N ASN A 63 23.96 4.32 -4.46
CA ASN A 63 24.13 3.57 -3.23
C ASN A 63 23.49 2.18 -3.34
N PRO A 64 24.27 1.08 -3.23
CA PRO A 64 23.73 -0.29 -3.34
C PRO A 64 22.63 -0.60 -2.32
N ALA A 65 22.72 -0.05 -1.09
CA ALA A 65 21.70 -0.29 -0.05
C ALA A 65 20.35 0.34 -0.43
N PHE A 66 20.34 1.57 -0.97
CA PHE A 66 19.14 2.22 -1.43
C PHE A 66 18.53 1.52 -2.66
N CYS A 67 19.37 1.17 -3.64
CA CYS A 67 18.92 0.44 -4.84
C CYS A 67 18.34 -0.94 -4.46
N SER A 68 19.00 -1.66 -3.52
CA SER A 68 18.48 -2.94 -3.01
C SER A 68 17.14 -2.77 -2.30
N ALA A 69 17.00 -1.75 -1.44
CA ALA A 69 15.75 -1.46 -0.75
C ALA A 69 14.62 -1.10 -1.72
N LEU A 70 14.92 -0.33 -2.77
CA LEU A 70 13.98 -0.02 -3.84
C LEU A 70 13.51 -1.31 -4.54
N TRP A 71 14.45 -2.19 -4.89
CA TRP A 71 14.11 -3.47 -5.55
C TRP A 71 13.31 -4.41 -4.66
N VAL A 72 13.61 -4.47 -3.37
CA VAL A 72 12.82 -5.19 -2.36
C VAL A 72 11.40 -4.63 -2.31
N THR A 73 11.25 -3.30 -2.30
CA THR A 73 9.94 -2.64 -2.29
C THR A 73 9.14 -2.93 -3.56
N VAL A 74 9.76 -2.89 -4.73
CA VAL A 74 9.10 -3.23 -5.99
C VAL A 74 8.58 -4.67 -5.99
N LYS A 75 9.38 -5.64 -5.57
CA LYS A 75 8.97 -7.05 -5.45
C LYS A 75 7.81 -7.22 -4.46
N TYR A 76 7.93 -6.59 -3.29
CA TYR A 76 6.89 -6.61 -2.27
C TYR A 76 5.59 -6.01 -2.80
N THR A 77 5.67 -4.83 -3.42
CA THR A 77 4.51 -4.15 -3.99
C THR A 77 3.83 -5.00 -5.07
N ALA A 78 4.60 -5.57 -6.00
CA ALA A 78 4.04 -6.43 -7.04
C ALA A 78 3.33 -7.65 -6.44
N PHE A 79 3.96 -8.33 -5.48
CA PHE A 79 3.39 -9.50 -4.83
C PHE A 79 2.13 -9.18 -4.02
N VAL A 80 2.18 -8.13 -3.18
CA VAL A 80 1.04 -7.75 -2.33
C VAL A 80 -0.10 -7.17 -3.15
N THR A 81 0.18 -6.29 -4.12
CA THR A 81 -0.84 -5.69 -4.97
C THR A 81 -1.59 -6.75 -5.76
N LEU A 82 -0.87 -7.68 -6.39
CA LEU A 82 -1.50 -8.75 -7.14
C LEU A 82 -2.28 -9.69 -6.21
N GLY A 83 -1.67 -10.16 -5.13
CA GLY A 83 -2.28 -11.09 -4.19
C GLY A 83 -3.49 -10.51 -3.48
N ALA A 84 -3.42 -9.26 -3.01
CA ALA A 84 -4.54 -8.60 -2.34
C ALA A 84 -5.70 -8.32 -3.30
N ASN A 85 -5.44 -7.84 -4.54
CA ASN A 85 -6.49 -7.66 -5.54
C ASN A 85 -7.19 -8.98 -5.88
N LEU A 86 -6.43 -10.04 -6.15
CA LEU A 86 -7.00 -11.35 -6.48
C LEU A 86 -7.83 -11.90 -5.31
N THR A 87 -7.30 -11.86 -4.10
CA THR A 87 -8.00 -12.34 -2.90
C THR A 87 -9.26 -11.51 -2.63
N ALA A 88 -9.16 -10.17 -2.66
CA ALA A 88 -10.27 -9.28 -2.41
C ALA A 88 -11.38 -9.43 -3.46
N LEU A 89 -11.02 -9.52 -4.74
CA LEU A 89 -11.96 -9.73 -5.84
C LEU A 89 -12.65 -11.09 -5.73
N ALA A 90 -11.90 -12.16 -5.45
CA ALA A 90 -12.46 -13.49 -5.25
C ALA A 90 -13.46 -13.50 -4.09
N LEU A 91 -13.11 -12.91 -2.95
CA LEU A 91 -14.00 -12.78 -1.80
C LEU A 91 -15.25 -11.94 -2.13
N ALA A 92 -15.10 -10.86 -2.88
CA ALA A 92 -16.22 -10.01 -3.29
C ALA A 92 -17.18 -10.77 -4.21
N LEU A 93 -16.67 -11.48 -5.22
CA LEU A 93 -17.50 -12.29 -6.14
C LEU A 93 -18.20 -13.44 -5.41
N LEU A 94 -17.53 -14.11 -4.47
CA LEU A 94 -18.14 -15.15 -3.64
C LEU A 94 -19.28 -14.59 -2.78
N LEU A 95 -19.12 -13.40 -2.23
CA LEU A 95 -20.12 -12.75 -1.38
C LEU A 95 -21.17 -11.95 -2.16
N ASP A 96 -21.04 -11.82 -3.48
CA ASP A 96 -22.06 -11.19 -4.33
C ASP A 96 -23.25 -12.12 -4.56
N GLY A 97 -23.03 -13.44 -4.65
CA GLY A 97 -24.06 -14.47 -4.78
C GLY A 97 -25.04 -14.55 -3.58
N ASN A 98 -25.96 -15.52 -3.60
CA ASN A 98 -26.93 -15.77 -2.51
C ASN A 98 -26.28 -16.56 -1.35
N VAL A 99 -25.39 -15.91 -0.58
CA VAL A 99 -24.70 -16.53 0.56
C VAL A 99 -25.46 -16.21 1.86
N HIS A 100 -25.73 -17.23 2.67
CA HIS A 100 -26.27 -17.02 4.02
C HIS A 100 -25.26 -16.27 4.90
N CYS A 101 -25.74 -15.39 5.76
CA CYS A 101 -24.90 -14.63 6.70
C CYS A 101 -23.84 -13.71 6.05
N LYS A 102 -24.09 -13.16 4.84
CA LYS A 102 -23.16 -12.23 4.13
C LYS A 102 -22.57 -11.15 5.03
N LYS A 103 -23.41 -10.56 5.92
CA LYS A 103 -22.96 -9.48 6.83
C LYS A 103 -21.88 -9.98 7.78
N LEU A 104 -22.03 -11.21 8.30
CA LEU A 104 -21.04 -11.81 9.19
C LEU A 104 -19.72 -12.08 8.46
N PHE A 105 -19.76 -12.67 7.25
CA PHE A 105 -18.54 -12.91 6.48
C PHE A 105 -17.82 -11.60 6.12
N ARG A 106 -18.55 -10.56 5.71
CA ARG A 106 -17.97 -9.23 5.47
C ARG A 106 -17.26 -8.69 6.73
N ALA A 107 -17.89 -8.81 7.89
CA ALA A 107 -17.31 -8.37 9.15
C ALA A 107 -16.04 -9.17 9.51
N VAL A 108 -16.08 -10.50 9.38
CA VAL A 108 -14.94 -11.39 9.70
C VAL A 108 -13.74 -11.12 8.80
N PHE A 109 -13.95 -10.98 7.48
CA PHE A 109 -12.85 -10.67 6.55
C PHE A 109 -12.31 -9.25 6.69
N PHE A 110 -13.14 -8.31 7.14
CA PHE A 110 -12.71 -6.93 7.38
C PHE A 110 -12.01 -6.75 8.73
N LEU A 111 -12.27 -7.60 9.72
CA LEU A 111 -11.72 -7.49 11.07
C LEU A 111 -10.20 -7.34 11.12
N PRO A 112 -9.39 -8.11 10.35
CA PRO A 112 -7.93 -7.95 10.37
C PRO A 112 -7.46 -6.54 10.00
N ASN A 113 -8.18 -5.84 9.14
CA ASN A 113 -7.83 -4.47 8.72
C ASN A 113 -8.02 -3.43 9.82
N LEU A 114 -8.84 -3.71 10.84
CA LEU A 114 -9.06 -2.82 11.99
C LEU A 114 -7.95 -2.94 13.04
N MET A 115 -7.12 -3.98 12.96
CA MET A 115 -6.02 -4.19 13.89
C MET A 115 -4.81 -3.33 13.52
N SER A 116 -4.08 -2.85 14.52
CA SER A 116 -2.80 -2.18 14.29
C SER A 116 -1.83 -3.10 13.55
N LEU A 117 -1.13 -2.58 12.53
CA LEU A 117 -0.13 -3.33 11.76
C LEU A 117 0.97 -3.91 12.65
N VAL A 118 1.34 -3.21 13.72
CA VAL A 118 2.34 -3.69 14.68
C VAL A 118 1.83 -4.93 15.44
N ILE A 119 0.58 -4.90 15.92
CA ILE A 119 -0.04 -6.06 16.59
C ILE A 119 -0.15 -7.24 15.62
N VAL A 120 -0.65 -7.01 14.42
CA VAL A 120 -0.71 -8.03 13.36
C VAL A 120 0.67 -8.64 13.11
N SER A 121 1.70 -7.81 13.02
CA SER A 121 3.08 -8.26 12.80
C SER A 121 3.55 -9.20 13.92
N PHE A 122 3.35 -8.85 15.19
CA PHE A 122 3.74 -9.71 16.32
C PHE A 122 2.95 -11.02 16.36
N VAL A 123 1.66 -10.98 16.08
CA VAL A 123 0.83 -12.20 15.99
C VAL A 123 1.38 -13.13 14.91
N TRP A 124 1.70 -12.61 13.71
CA TRP A 124 2.24 -13.42 12.62
C TRP A 124 3.67 -13.91 12.89
N VAL A 125 4.52 -13.12 13.56
CA VAL A 125 5.85 -13.60 14.03
C VAL A 125 5.69 -14.80 14.96
N PHE A 126 4.72 -14.75 15.88
CA PHE A 126 4.41 -15.87 16.76
C PHE A 126 3.86 -17.08 15.98
N LEU A 127 2.98 -16.86 15.00
CA LEU A 127 2.45 -17.93 14.15
C LEU A 127 3.56 -18.60 13.32
N TYR A 128 4.39 -17.81 12.65
CA TYR A 128 5.51 -18.32 11.83
C TYR A 128 6.63 -18.97 12.66
N GLY A 129 6.79 -18.57 13.90
CA GLY A 129 7.82 -19.12 14.80
C GLY A 129 7.26 -20.19 15.73
N GLY A 130 6.53 -19.79 16.76
CA GLY A 130 6.08 -20.66 17.86
C GLY A 130 5.07 -21.70 17.41
N VAL A 131 3.95 -21.27 16.84
CA VAL A 131 2.86 -22.17 16.43
C VAL A 131 3.33 -23.12 15.34
N TYR A 132 4.03 -22.62 14.34
CA TYR A 132 4.57 -23.45 13.25
C TYR A 132 5.52 -24.54 13.78
N ARG A 133 6.47 -24.18 14.68
CA ARG A 133 7.39 -25.17 15.27
C ARG A 133 6.65 -26.23 16.08
N SER A 134 5.64 -25.85 16.83
CA SER A 134 4.79 -26.79 17.57
C SER A 134 4.03 -27.74 16.63
N ALA A 135 3.49 -27.22 15.54
CA ALA A 135 2.82 -28.03 14.51
C ALA A 135 3.78 -29.01 13.82
N VAL A 136 5.00 -28.54 13.48
CA VAL A 136 6.06 -29.37 12.88
C VAL A 136 6.42 -30.54 13.81
N ALA A 137 6.58 -30.26 15.11
CA ALA A 137 6.89 -31.29 16.12
C ALA A 137 5.74 -32.30 16.28
N LEU A 138 4.49 -31.82 16.36
CA LEU A 138 3.29 -32.65 16.53
C LEU A 138 3.07 -33.57 15.32
N LEU A 139 3.31 -33.06 14.10
CA LEU A 139 3.09 -33.79 12.85
C LEU A 139 4.32 -34.59 12.40
N ASN A 140 5.44 -34.56 13.17
CA ASN A 140 6.71 -35.18 12.85
C ASN A 140 7.21 -34.87 11.42
N ILE A 141 7.11 -33.57 11.01
CA ILE A 141 7.51 -33.15 9.67
C ILE A 141 9.05 -33.25 9.56
N PRO A 142 9.59 -33.98 8.54
CA PRO A 142 11.01 -34.11 8.32
C PRO A 142 11.71 -32.74 8.17
N GLU A 143 12.95 -32.59 8.66
CA GLU A 143 13.71 -31.34 8.59
C GLU A 143 13.83 -30.77 7.17
N ALA A 144 13.98 -31.64 6.17
CA ALA A 144 14.06 -31.26 4.75
C ALA A 144 12.81 -30.50 4.24
N TRP A 145 11.68 -30.64 4.92
CA TRP A 145 10.39 -30.02 4.55
C TRP A 145 10.02 -28.84 5.46
N GLN A 146 10.86 -28.55 6.45
CA GLN A 146 10.63 -27.45 7.35
C GLN A 146 10.93 -26.11 6.69
N ILE A 147 10.03 -25.16 6.85
CA ILE A 147 10.13 -23.82 6.26
C ILE A 147 10.60 -22.84 7.32
N SER A 148 11.68 -22.12 7.03
CA SER A 148 12.12 -20.99 7.85
C SER A 148 11.48 -19.70 7.33
N TRP A 149 10.23 -19.45 7.72
CA TRP A 149 9.38 -18.38 7.19
C TRP A 149 10.03 -17.00 7.20
N LEU A 150 10.66 -16.62 8.32
CA LEU A 150 11.29 -15.31 8.50
C LEU A 150 12.82 -15.35 8.52
N GLY A 151 13.41 -16.54 8.71
CA GLY A 151 14.88 -16.71 8.77
C GLY A 151 15.52 -16.93 7.40
N ASN A 152 14.76 -17.29 6.38
CA ASN A 152 15.28 -17.50 5.03
C ASN A 152 15.12 -16.24 4.17
N ARG A 153 16.23 -15.79 3.55
CA ARG A 153 16.26 -14.58 2.72
C ARG A 153 15.24 -14.55 1.58
N ARG A 154 14.93 -15.69 0.98
CA ARG A 154 13.95 -15.77 -0.11
C ARG A 154 12.52 -15.78 0.40
N GLN A 155 12.27 -16.41 1.55
CA GLN A 155 10.92 -16.62 2.08
C GLN A 155 10.42 -15.42 2.90
N ALA A 156 11.29 -14.73 3.63
CA ALA A 156 10.93 -13.66 4.54
C ALA A 156 10.09 -12.55 3.88
N LEU A 157 10.43 -12.15 2.65
CA LEU A 157 9.68 -11.14 1.91
C LEU A 157 8.25 -11.61 1.58
N TYR A 158 8.10 -12.86 1.15
CA TYR A 158 6.78 -13.41 0.78
C TYR A 158 5.92 -13.69 2.02
N SER A 159 6.52 -14.15 3.12
CA SER A 159 5.83 -14.33 4.41
C SER A 159 5.27 -13.00 4.91
N MET A 160 6.07 -11.94 4.86
CA MET A 160 5.65 -10.58 5.19
C MET A 160 4.55 -10.08 4.23
N GLY A 161 4.68 -10.34 2.95
CA GLY A 161 3.68 -10.00 1.95
C GLY A 161 2.36 -10.75 2.15
N PHE A 162 2.40 -12.03 2.52
CA PHE A 162 1.21 -12.82 2.85
C PHE A 162 0.48 -12.24 4.07
N THR A 163 1.22 -11.84 5.11
CA THR A 163 0.66 -11.14 6.26
C THR A 163 -0.09 -9.87 5.85
N ALA A 164 0.51 -9.06 4.96
CA ALA A 164 -0.10 -7.85 4.46
C ALA A 164 -1.36 -8.13 3.62
N ILE A 165 -1.33 -9.13 2.74
CA ILE A 165 -2.48 -9.56 1.94
C ILE A 165 -3.65 -9.95 2.85
N TRP A 166 -3.39 -10.81 3.83
CA TRP A 166 -4.41 -11.23 4.79
C TRP A 166 -5.02 -10.05 5.56
N GLN A 167 -4.18 -9.11 5.97
CA GLN A 167 -4.61 -7.94 6.74
C GLN A 167 -5.47 -6.98 5.91
N CYS A 168 -5.12 -6.72 4.64
CA CYS A 168 -5.79 -5.69 3.84
C CYS A 168 -6.89 -6.22 2.89
N ALA A 169 -6.93 -7.51 2.58
CA ALA A 169 -7.85 -8.07 1.57
C ALA A 169 -9.32 -7.76 1.85
N GLY A 170 -9.73 -7.78 3.12
CA GLY A 170 -11.11 -7.46 3.51
C GLY A 170 -11.52 -6.02 3.24
N TYR A 171 -10.60 -5.06 3.36
CA TYR A 171 -10.85 -3.67 3.00
C TYR A 171 -11.11 -3.50 1.50
N TYR A 172 -10.22 -4.06 0.67
CA TYR A 172 -10.37 -3.99 -0.79
C TYR A 172 -11.55 -4.83 -1.29
N MET A 173 -11.90 -5.92 -0.61
CA MET A 173 -13.12 -6.68 -0.85
C MET A 173 -14.38 -5.80 -0.72
N LEU A 174 -14.47 -4.95 0.29
CA LEU A 174 -15.62 -4.06 0.46
C LEU A 174 -15.74 -3.04 -0.68
N ILE A 175 -14.60 -2.53 -1.19
CA ILE A 175 -14.60 -1.63 -2.35
C ILE A 175 -15.09 -2.36 -3.61
N TYR A 176 -14.66 -3.61 -3.82
CA TYR A 176 -15.18 -4.44 -4.92
C TYR A 176 -16.67 -4.74 -4.78
N ILE A 177 -17.15 -5.04 -3.57
CA ILE A 177 -18.59 -5.25 -3.33
C ILE A 177 -19.38 -3.98 -3.66
N ALA A 178 -18.89 -2.80 -3.29
CA ALA A 178 -19.53 -1.54 -3.67
C ALA A 178 -19.56 -1.35 -5.19
N GLY A 179 -18.47 -1.71 -5.88
CA GLY A 179 -18.42 -1.70 -7.35
C GLY A 179 -19.42 -2.65 -7.99
N LEU A 180 -19.52 -3.88 -7.47
CA LEU A 180 -20.49 -4.87 -7.94
C LEU A 180 -21.94 -4.42 -7.77
N GLN A 181 -22.25 -3.73 -6.67
CA GLN A 181 -23.60 -3.18 -6.40
C GLN A 181 -24.00 -2.05 -7.35
N ASN A 182 -23.04 -1.40 -8.01
CA ASN A 182 -23.29 -0.37 -9.02
C ASN A 182 -23.58 -0.95 -10.42
N ILE A 183 -23.39 -2.24 -10.63
CA ILE A 183 -23.75 -2.92 -11.88
C ILE A 183 -25.28 -3.06 -11.90
N GLY A 184 -25.93 -2.47 -12.92
CA GLY A 184 -27.38 -2.47 -13.04
C GLY A 184 -27.96 -3.89 -13.08
N ALA A 185 -28.99 -4.14 -12.28
CA ALA A 185 -29.69 -5.44 -12.25
C ALA A 185 -30.21 -5.83 -13.64
N SER A 186 -30.69 -4.86 -14.42
CA SER A 186 -31.18 -5.05 -15.78
C SER A 186 -30.15 -5.67 -16.71
N LEU A 187 -28.86 -5.30 -16.57
CA LEU A 187 -27.79 -5.86 -17.38
C LEU A 187 -27.53 -7.32 -17.04
N THR A 188 -27.51 -7.65 -15.75
CA THR A 188 -27.29 -9.03 -15.29
C THR A 188 -28.49 -9.93 -15.58
N GLU A 189 -29.71 -9.40 -15.52
CA GLU A 189 -30.94 -10.11 -15.89
C GLU A 189 -31.03 -10.36 -17.39
N ALA A 190 -30.71 -9.37 -18.24
CA ALA A 190 -30.67 -9.53 -19.69
C ALA A 190 -29.68 -10.62 -20.10
N ALA A 191 -28.46 -10.58 -19.55
CA ALA A 191 -27.46 -11.61 -19.82
C ALA A 191 -27.88 -13.01 -19.36
N ALA A 192 -28.60 -13.11 -18.24
CA ALA A 192 -29.15 -14.39 -17.79
C ALA A 192 -30.24 -14.90 -18.74
N MET A 193 -31.07 -14.02 -19.30
CA MET A 193 -32.07 -14.36 -20.31
C MET A 193 -31.43 -14.83 -21.63
N ASP A 194 -30.27 -14.25 -21.99
CA ASP A 194 -29.45 -14.67 -23.14
C ASP A 194 -28.68 -15.98 -22.88
N GLY A 195 -28.86 -16.62 -21.70
CA GLY A 195 -28.26 -17.92 -21.37
C GLY A 195 -26.83 -17.82 -20.81
N ALA A 196 -26.37 -16.67 -20.39
CA ALA A 196 -25.06 -16.50 -19.77
C ALA A 196 -24.96 -17.29 -18.45
N GLY A 197 -24.11 -18.31 -18.40
CA GLY A 197 -23.77 -19.03 -17.18
C GLY A 197 -22.94 -18.20 -16.20
N PRO A 198 -22.76 -18.69 -14.95
CA PRO A 198 -22.05 -17.93 -13.89
C PRO A 198 -20.65 -17.44 -14.29
N TRP A 199 -19.87 -18.27 -15.00
CA TRP A 199 -18.54 -17.89 -15.47
C TRP A 199 -18.59 -16.85 -16.59
N ALA A 200 -19.53 -16.99 -17.54
CA ALA A 200 -19.72 -15.99 -18.59
C ALA A 200 -20.11 -14.65 -17.99
N MET A 201 -21.00 -14.63 -16.99
CA MET A 201 -21.40 -13.46 -16.25
C MET A 201 -20.20 -12.74 -15.59
N ILE A 202 -19.28 -13.51 -14.96
CA ILE A 202 -18.11 -12.94 -14.33
C ILE A 202 -17.17 -12.33 -15.37
N TRP A 203 -16.79 -13.09 -16.40
CA TRP A 203 -15.74 -12.70 -17.35
C TRP A 203 -16.18 -11.63 -18.35
N HIS A 204 -17.42 -11.68 -18.82
CA HIS A 204 -17.90 -10.80 -19.90
C HIS A 204 -18.71 -9.60 -19.40
N ILE A 205 -19.19 -9.62 -18.14
CA ILE A 205 -20.01 -8.53 -17.61
C ILE A 205 -19.38 -7.93 -16.36
N LYS A 206 -19.21 -8.74 -15.27
CA LYS A 206 -18.78 -8.17 -13.99
C LYS A 206 -17.35 -7.64 -14.02
N LEU A 207 -16.39 -8.39 -14.57
CA LEU A 207 -14.98 -7.95 -14.62
C LEU A 207 -14.76 -6.72 -15.51
N PRO A 208 -15.30 -6.62 -16.73
CA PRO A 208 -15.21 -5.41 -17.52
C PRO A 208 -15.82 -4.20 -16.81
N MET A 209 -17.01 -4.35 -16.22
CA MET A 209 -17.67 -3.27 -15.47
C MET A 209 -16.94 -2.88 -14.19
N LEU A 210 -16.16 -3.78 -13.59
CA LEU A 210 -15.31 -3.50 -12.43
C LEU A 210 -13.95 -2.92 -12.80
N SER A 211 -13.60 -2.80 -14.08
CA SER A 211 -12.30 -2.29 -14.52
C SER A 211 -11.87 -0.98 -13.82
N PRO A 212 -12.73 0.05 -13.67
CA PRO A 212 -12.34 1.28 -12.96
C PRO A 212 -12.04 1.03 -11.48
N VAL A 213 -12.79 0.12 -10.84
CA VAL A 213 -12.60 -0.23 -9.42
C VAL A 213 -11.31 -1.04 -9.22
N ILE A 214 -11.03 -1.98 -10.14
CA ILE A 214 -9.79 -2.77 -10.12
C ILE A 214 -8.58 -1.84 -10.20
N ALA A 215 -8.62 -0.89 -11.11
CA ALA A 215 -7.53 0.04 -11.30
C ALA A 215 -7.39 1.01 -10.10
N MET A 216 -8.49 1.52 -9.54
CA MET A 216 -8.44 2.34 -8.32
C MET A 216 -7.84 1.56 -7.15
N ASN A 217 -8.28 0.33 -6.90
CA ASN A 217 -7.72 -0.54 -5.85
C ASN A 217 -6.23 -0.81 -6.09
N THR A 218 -5.83 -1.03 -7.33
CA THR A 218 -4.42 -1.25 -7.70
C THR A 218 -3.57 -0.04 -7.32
N VAL A 219 -4.01 1.18 -7.65
CA VAL A 219 -3.29 2.42 -7.28
C VAL A 219 -3.19 2.57 -5.76
N LEU A 220 -4.28 2.38 -5.03
CA LEU A 220 -4.31 2.49 -3.57
C LEU A 220 -3.36 1.48 -2.92
N LEU A 221 -3.37 0.22 -3.39
CA LEU A 221 -2.45 -0.83 -2.93
C LEU A 221 -0.98 -0.47 -3.23
N MET A 222 -0.69 -0.02 -4.45
CA MET A 222 0.68 0.36 -4.82
C MET A 222 1.21 1.48 -3.92
N ILE A 223 0.43 2.55 -3.72
CA ILE A 223 0.81 3.66 -2.84
C ILE A 223 1.07 3.16 -1.41
N SER A 224 0.18 2.32 -0.89
CA SER A 224 0.30 1.74 0.46
C SER A 224 1.56 0.87 0.58
N CYS A 225 1.81 0.00 -0.39
CA CYS A 225 2.95 -0.92 -0.39
C CYS A 225 4.30 -0.18 -0.51
N PHE A 226 4.39 0.87 -1.33
CA PHE A 226 5.63 1.67 -1.44
C PHE A 226 5.95 2.41 -0.14
N LYS A 227 4.94 2.73 0.67
CA LYS A 227 5.10 3.40 1.99
C LYS A 227 5.25 2.41 3.14
N THR A 228 5.25 1.09 2.89
CA THR A 228 5.24 0.10 3.96
C THR A 228 6.50 0.20 4.82
N PHE A 229 6.30 0.42 6.10
CA PHE A 229 7.32 0.56 7.13
C PHE A 229 7.06 -0.36 8.33
N ASP A 230 5.79 -0.38 8.81
CA ASP A 230 5.43 -1.04 10.08
C ASP A 230 5.69 -2.54 10.06
N ILE A 231 5.22 -3.22 9.00
CA ILE A 231 5.37 -4.69 8.86
C ILE A 231 6.84 -5.09 8.77
N PRO A 232 7.69 -4.55 7.86
CA PRO A 232 9.10 -4.91 7.81
C PRO A 232 9.86 -4.53 9.08
N MET A 233 9.52 -3.43 9.73
CA MET A 233 10.15 -3.03 10.99
C MET A 233 9.79 -4.00 12.13
N ALA A 234 8.49 -4.31 12.31
CA ALA A 234 8.02 -5.11 13.43
C ALA A 234 8.29 -6.62 13.27
N MET A 235 8.25 -7.17 12.04
CA MET A 235 8.44 -8.61 11.83
C MET A 235 9.90 -9.02 11.75
N THR A 236 10.77 -8.22 11.13
CA THR A 236 12.11 -8.65 10.76
C THR A 236 13.19 -7.59 10.97
N SER A 237 12.81 -6.35 11.25
CA SER A 237 13.73 -5.19 11.28
C SER A 237 14.59 -5.08 10.01
N GLY A 238 14.06 -5.52 8.85
CA GLY A 238 14.75 -5.55 7.57
C GLY A 238 15.55 -6.81 7.27
N GLY A 239 15.65 -7.78 8.23
CA GLY A 239 16.38 -9.04 8.07
C GLY A 239 15.64 -10.14 7.30
N PRO A 240 16.31 -11.27 7.02
CA PRO A 240 17.72 -11.51 7.12
C PRO A 240 18.52 -10.81 6.02
N ALA A 241 19.71 -10.29 6.36
CA ALA A 241 20.65 -9.67 5.42
C ALA A 241 20.01 -8.65 4.45
N GLY A 242 19.12 -7.77 4.94
CA GLY A 242 18.46 -6.73 4.16
C GLY A 242 17.35 -7.23 3.23
N ALA A 243 16.96 -8.52 3.27
CA ALA A 243 16.00 -9.11 2.34
C ALA A 243 14.56 -8.53 2.46
N THR A 244 14.25 -7.90 3.57
CA THR A 244 12.95 -7.26 3.83
C THR A 244 13.09 -5.77 4.12
N THR A 245 14.25 -5.18 3.88
CA THR A 245 14.47 -3.75 4.03
C THR A 245 13.76 -3.03 2.88
N THR A 246 12.57 -2.50 3.16
CA THR A 246 11.84 -1.64 2.22
C THR A 246 12.47 -0.26 2.13
N ILE A 247 12.11 0.49 1.09
CA ILE A 247 12.66 1.85 0.91
C ILE A 247 12.28 2.77 2.07
N ALA A 248 11.05 2.64 2.61
CA ALA A 248 10.60 3.42 3.78
C ALA A 248 11.44 3.07 5.03
N LEU A 249 11.74 1.78 5.24
CA LEU A 249 12.61 1.34 6.35
C LEU A 249 14.07 1.80 6.14
N GLN A 250 14.56 1.81 4.90
CA GLN A 250 15.88 2.33 4.57
C GLN A 250 15.99 3.83 4.86
N ILE A 251 14.98 4.61 4.48
CA ILE A 251 14.91 6.05 4.77
C ILE A 251 14.93 6.28 6.29
N TYR A 252 14.13 5.53 7.03
CA TYR A 252 14.12 5.58 8.49
C TYR A 252 15.50 5.29 9.10
N ASN A 253 16.15 4.22 8.66
CA ASN A 253 17.50 3.85 9.14
C ASN A 253 18.51 4.96 8.82
N THR A 254 18.43 5.58 7.65
CA THR A 254 19.31 6.68 7.24
C THR A 254 19.09 7.92 8.09
N ALA A 255 17.81 8.29 8.35
CA ALA A 255 17.47 9.47 9.10
C ALA A 255 17.80 9.32 10.61
N PHE A 256 17.38 8.22 11.22
CA PHE A 256 17.36 8.07 12.68
C PHE A 256 18.50 7.22 13.25
N ARG A 257 18.97 6.21 12.50
CA ARG A 257 20.11 5.39 12.96
C ARG A 257 21.46 5.94 12.52
N SER A 258 21.51 6.51 11.31
CA SER A 258 22.76 7.10 10.77
C SER A 258 22.80 8.62 10.91
N SER A 259 21.72 9.25 11.41
CA SER A 259 21.58 10.71 11.60
C SER A 259 21.84 11.55 10.34
N ARG A 260 21.82 10.95 9.14
CA ARG A 260 22.05 11.65 7.85
C ARG A 260 20.73 12.24 7.33
N THR A 261 20.23 13.30 7.97
CA THR A 261 18.90 13.85 7.73
C THR A 261 18.74 14.39 6.31
N GLY A 262 19.71 15.18 5.82
CA GLY A 262 19.67 15.72 4.45
C GLY A 262 19.68 14.61 3.37
N TYR A 263 20.46 13.55 3.58
CA TYR A 263 20.48 12.40 2.68
C TYR A 263 19.17 11.60 2.74
N ALA A 264 18.59 11.40 3.94
CA ALA A 264 17.32 10.69 4.10
C ALA A 264 16.15 11.45 3.47
N THR A 265 16.13 12.79 3.56
CA THR A 265 15.11 13.60 2.89
C THR A 265 15.23 13.55 1.37
N ALA A 266 16.44 13.49 0.81
CA ALA A 266 16.64 13.27 -0.63
C ALA A 266 16.10 11.89 -1.07
N GLN A 267 16.32 10.83 -0.28
CA GLN A 267 15.73 9.51 -0.51
C GLN A 267 14.19 9.56 -0.48
N SER A 268 13.62 10.34 0.45
CA SER A 268 12.16 10.52 0.58
C SER A 268 11.58 11.26 -0.63
N VAL A 269 12.27 12.27 -1.15
CA VAL A 269 11.85 12.98 -2.38
C VAL A 269 11.90 12.05 -3.58
N ILE A 270 12.93 11.22 -3.73
CA ILE A 270 12.98 10.20 -4.80
C ILE A 270 11.79 9.25 -4.69
N LEU A 271 11.47 8.75 -3.49
CA LEU A 271 10.32 7.89 -3.27
C LEU A 271 9.01 8.59 -3.63
N PHE A 272 8.83 9.83 -3.23
CA PHE A 272 7.67 10.65 -3.59
C PHE A 272 7.50 10.78 -5.11
N LEU A 273 8.60 11.06 -5.84
CA LEU A 273 8.57 11.17 -7.30
C LEU A 273 8.22 9.83 -7.97
N ILE A 274 8.76 8.71 -7.47
CA ILE A 274 8.43 7.37 -7.97
C ILE A 274 6.94 7.09 -7.80
N ILE A 275 6.39 7.30 -6.59
CA ILE A 275 4.96 7.06 -6.32
C ILE A 275 4.08 7.97 -7.19
N SER A 276 4.42 9.25 -7.31
CA SER A 276 3.69 10.22 -8.12
C SER A 276 3.67 9.83 -9.60
N LEU A 277 4.81 9.40 -10.14
CA LEU A 277 4.93 8.94 -11.52
C LEU A 277 4.10 7.68 -11.77
N LEU A 278 4.22 6.67 -10.89
CA LEU A 278 3.44 5.43 -11.00
C LEU A 278 1.94 5.72 -10.95
N THR A 279 1.51 6.58 -10.03
CA THR A 279 0.11 7.01 -9.91
C THR A 279 -0.38 7.70 -11.18
N ALA A 280 0.39 8.66 -11.70
CA ALA A 280 0.04 9.37 -12.92
C ALA A 280 -0.03 8.43 -14.15
N LEU A 281 0.90 7.48 -14.26
CA LEU A 281 0.89 6.48 -15.34
C LEU A 281 -0.35 5.58 -15.26
N THR A 282 -0.71 5.11 -14.07
CA THR A 282 -1.88 4.25 -13.90
C THR A 282 -3.17 4.98 -14.26
N PHE A 283 -3.35 6.24 -13.82
CA PHE A 283 -4.52 7.04 -14.22
C PHE A 283 -4.57 7.34 -15.73
N ARG A 284 -3.42 7.54 -16.39
CA ARG A 284 -3.40 7.72 -17.85
C ARG A 284 -3.81 6.46 -18.60
N LEU A 285 -3.38 5.29 -18.14
CA LEU A 285 -3.75 4.01 -18.74
C LEU A 285 -5.24 3.73 -18.57
N GLN A 286 -5.83 4.08 -17.44
CA GLN A 286 -7.28 3.96 -17.22
C GLN A 286 -8.10 4.79 -18.20
N ARG A 287 -7.78 6.07 -18.35
CA ARG A 287 -8.52 6.97 -19.24
C ARG A 287 -8.54 6.47 -20.69
N LYS A 288 -7.44 5.87 -21.17
CA LYS A 288 -7.41 5.30 -22.52
C LYS A 288 -8.32 4.09 -22.67
N GLY A 289 -8.46 3.26 -21.64
CA GLY A 289 -9.36 2.09 -21.67
C GLY A 289 -10.86 2.44 -21.51
N GLU A 290 -11.21 3.68 -21.13
CA GLU A 290 -12.59 4.18 -21.07
C GLU A 290 -13.02 4.87 -22.39
N GLU A 291 -12.07 5.26 -23.24
CA GLU A 291 -12.29 5.93 -24.51
C GLU A 291 -12.38 4.93 -25.70
N GLU A 292 -11.97 3.68 -25.53
CA GLU A 292 -12.10 2.55 -26.48
C GLU A 292 -13.33 1.67 -26.19
#